data_606d0328ffdb2b9577d5661053599bb9
#
_entry.id   606d0328ffdb2b9577d5661053599bb9
#
_cell.length_a   1.000
_cell.length_b   1.000
_cell.length_c   1.000
_cell.angle_alpha   90.00
_cell.angle_beta   90.00
_cell.angle_gamma   90.00
#
_symmetry.space_group_name_H-M   'P 1'
#
loop_
_entity.id
_entity.type
_entity.pdbx_description
1 polymer ?
#
loop_
_entity_poly.entity_id
_entity_poly.type
_entity_poly.pdbx_seq_one_letter_code
_entity_poly.pdbx_strand_id
1 'polypeptide(L)'
;VTKRGNGLGGTPVEIKRTGRPNTWGVRTPLHVNKATGKKERYWIGRDYKTKTAAEKALRDWHSDYEAGKIAPRSDMKLGDWLDKWHNNLRKEGTTVAGYETKIRLHIKPHIGDVKLCEVTDDTLDDLYRMLETAPCPTNAGKPLGAKSVRHIHNILSGALGAAVPKLIPANPAATANPPTGREIRAQERDFPTLDDDGTARFLSSVWEPCGNRACDGGLAHHCLRDAPLWTVYAATGVRRSEALGMKWSLINWAEGSIELGWVVVEEGNTYRLRKLTKDGDANAVIYVDQSVMNVLKWQKERQDAERERLGSAWADHDLVFARDGFKLYRGEAGGPQDPEKVSARWRTLRNRLHLPDDFRIHDWRHSKVTNDLEAGENPVEVSANVRHHSPGYTMARYGHSRKNGARKLAASGANRLGLSSLV
;
A
#
# COMPACT_ATOMS: atom_id res chain seq x y z
N VAL A 1 -5.20 -67.04 22.23
CA VAL A 1 -5.93 -66.50 21.05
C VAL A 1 -5.72 -64.99 21.04
N THR A 2 -4.80 -64.51 20.27
CA THR A 2 -4.51 -63.06 20.08
C THR A 2 -5.67 -62.46 19.31
N LYS A 3 -6.44 -61.58 19.95
CA LYS A 3 -7.46 -60.75 19.30
C LYS A 3 -6.80 -59.93 18.20
N ARG A 4 -7.15 -60.18 16.93
CA ARG A 4 -6.80 -59.32 15.78
C ARG A 4 -7.37 -57.92 16.07
N GLY A 5 -6.50 -56.95 16.24
CA GLY A 5 -6.89 -55.56 16.30
C GLY A 5 -7.58 -55.13 14.98
N ASN A 6 -8.49 -54.18 15.06
CA ASN A 6 -9.29 -53.61 13.95
C ASN A 6 -8.40 -52.87 12.94
N GLY A 7 -7.46 -53.45 12.28
CA GLY A 7 -6.71 -52.89 11.14
C GLY A 7 -6.27 -51.38 11.14
N LEU A 8 -6.85 -50.58 12.02
CA LEU A 8 -6.71 -49.12 12.10
C LEU A 8 -5.64 -48.64 13.10
N GLY A 9 -4.86 -49.60 13.71
CA GLY A 9 -3.67 -49.23 14.47
C GLY A 9 -3.89 -48.27 15.65
N GLY A 10 -4.80 -48.56 16.51
CA GLY A 10 -5.02 -47.91 17.82
C GLY A 10 -6.12 -48.67 18.55
N THR A 11 -5.92 -48.96 19.83
CA THR A 11 -6.92 -49.68 20.61
C THR A 11 -7.39 -48.81 21.75
N PRO A 12 -8.73 -48.65 21.95
CA PRO A 12 -9.24 -47.97 23.13
C PRO A 12 -8.83 -48.73 24.40
N VAL A 13 -8.40 -48.00 25.40
CA VAL A 13 -8.02 -48.51 26.71
C VAL A 13 -8.93 -47.96 27.79
N GLU A 14 -9.31 -48.79 28.72
CA GLU A 14 -10.08 -48.35 29.88
C GLU A 14 -9.16 -47.58 30.82
N ILE A 15 -9.62 -46.38 31.22
CA ILE A 15 -8.92 -45.52 32.18
C ILE A 15 -9.64 -45.65 33.51
N LYS A 16 -9.02 -46.37 34.46
CA LYS A 16 -9.50 -46.53 35.83
C LYS A 16 -9.35 -45.22 36.60
N ARG A 17 -10.43 -44.78 37.28
CA ARG A 17 -10.46 -43.56 38.08
C ARG A 17 -10.90 -43.86 39.50
N THR A 18 -10.17 -43.32 40.48
CA THR A 18 -10.53 -43.47 41.88
C THR A 18 -11.70 -42.53 42.22
N GLY A 19 -12.81 -43.08 42.77
CA GLY A 19 -13.98 -42.29 43.20
C GLY A 19 -14.88 -41.72 42.07
N ARG A 20 -14.66 -42.15 40.82
CA ARG A 20 -15.48 -41.76 39.66
C ARG A 20 -15.67 -42.95 38.70
N PRO A 21 -16.69 -42.98 37.84
CA PRO A 21 -16.81 -44.03 36.82
C PRO A 21 -15.57 -44.10 35.90
N ASN A 22 -15.18 -45.33 35.55
CA ASN A 22 -14.14 -45.51 34.55
C ASN A 22 -14.53 -44.93 33.20
N THR A 23 -13.55 -44.45 32.47
CA THR A 23 -13.74 -43.88 31.11
C THR A 23 -12.87 -44.63 30.10
N TRP A 24 -13.16 -44.45 28.86
CA TRP A 24 -12.37 -45.00 27.77
C TRP A 24 -11.48 -43.90 27.14
N GLY A 25 -10.27 -44.22 26.85
CA GLY A 25 -9.35 -43.36 26.10
C GLY A 25 -8.82 -44.05 24.83
N VAL A 26 -8.53 -43.28 23.81
CA VAL A 26 -7.96 -43.78 22.57
C VAL A 26 -6.83 -42.89 22.08
N ARG A 27 -5.75 -43.51 21.63
CA ARG A 27 -4.60 -42.83 21.01
C ARG A 27 -4.64 -43.01 19.50
N THR A 28 -4.02 -42.08 18.80
CA THR A 28 -3.74 -42.24 17.36
C THR A 28 -2.88 -43.47 17.10
N PRO A 29 -2.92 -44.07 15.91
CA PRO A 29 -1.86 -44.93 15.44
C PRO A 29 -0.52 -44.17 15.47
N LEU A 30 0.59 -44.93 15.42
CA LEU A 30 1.89 -44.30 15.16
C LEU A 30 1.90 -43.81 13.72
N HIS A 31 2.05 -42.51 13.53
CA HIS A 31 2.04 -41.87 12.22
C HIS A 31 3.15 -40.83 12.11
N VAL A 32 3.50 -40.48 10.88
CA VAL A 32 4.52 -39.43 10.63
C VAL A 32 3.85 -38.06 10.64
N ASN A 33 4.33 -37.20 11.53
CA ASN A 33 3.93 -35.80 11.55
C ASN A 33 4.43 -35.12 10.28
N LYS A 34 3.52 -34.64 9.43
CA LYS A 34 3.86 -34.03 8.13
C LYS A 34 4.65 -32.71 8.25
N ALA A 35 4.57 -32.01 9.38
CA ALA A 35 5.29 -30.78 9.62
C ALA A 35 6.73 -31.01 10.11
N THR A 36 6.94 -32.02 10.96
CA THR A 36 8.23 -32.26 11.62
C THR A 36 9.00 -33.46 11.07
N GLY A 37 8.34 -34.31 10.28
CA GLY A 37 8.90 -35.58 9.79
C GLY A 37 9.09 -36.65 10.87
N LYS A 38 8.75 -36.35 12.13
CA LYS A 38 8.90 -37.29 13.25
C LYS A 38 7.71 -38.21 13.41
N LYS A 39 7.96 -39.44 13.84
CA LYS A 39 6.89 -40.37 14.25
C LYS A 39 6.30 -39.93 15.56
N GLU A 40 4.98 -39.80 15.63
CA GLU A 40 4.25 -39.40 16.83
C GLU A 40 3.03 -40.25 17.10
N ARG A 41 2.58 -40.25 18.36
CA ARG A 41 1.37 -40.89 18.85
C ARG A 41 0.82 -40.07 20.01
N TYR A 42 -0.46 -39.65 19.92
CA TYR A 42 -1.08 -38.87 20.98
C TYR A 42 -2.51 -39.32 21.31
N TRP A 43 -3.06 -38.82 22.40
CA TRP A 43 -4.43 -39.11 22.77
C TRP A 43 -5.41 -38.31 21.90
N ILE A 44 -6.38 -39.04 21.28
CA ILE A 44 -7.55 -38.42 20.64
C ILE A 44 -8.50 -37.91 21.71
N GLY A 45 -8.65 -38.71 22.79
CA GLY A 45 -9.42 -38.33 23.96
C GLY A 45 -9.25 -39.39 25.08
N ARG A 46 -9.62 -39.00 26.31
CA ARG A 46 -9.49 -39.88 27.54
C ARG A 46 -10.78 -40.03 28.31
N ASP A 47 -11.87 -39.36 27.90
CA ASP A 47 -13.09 -39.21 28.70
C ASP A 47 -14.32 -39.78 28.04
N TYR A 48 -14.18 -40.76 27.14
CA TYR A 48 -15.31 -41.40 26.50
C TYR A 48 -16.04 -42.27 27.46
N LYS A 49 -17.36 -42.16 27.53
CA LYS A 49 -18.20 -42.94 28.43
C LYS A 49 -18.26 -44.44 28.06
N THR A 50 -18.06 -44.77 26.79
CA THR A 50 -18.11 -46.13 26.27
C THR A 50 -16.93 -46.44 25.35
N LYS A 51 -16.61 -47.73 25.24
CA LYS A 51 -15.59 -48.22 24.31
C LYS A 51 -15.95 -47.89 22.86
N THR A 52 -17.21 -48.04 22.52
CA THR A 52 -17.73 -47.73 21.15
C THR A 52 -17.56 -46.27 20.79
N ALA A 53 -17.77 -45.34 21.75
CA ALA A 53 -17.53 -43.92 21.53
C ALA A 53 -16.06 -43.62 21.23
N ALA A 54 -15.14 -44.26 21.95
CA ALA A 54 -13.69 -44.14 21.69
C ALA A 54 -13.28 -44.76 20.32
N GLU A 55 -13.87 -45.88 19.94
CA GLU A 55 -13.69 -46.52 18.62
C GLU A 55 -14.23 -45.63 17.49
N LYS A 56 -15.36 -44.98 17.69
CA LYS A 56 -15.90 -44.01 16.73
C LYS A 56 -14.92 -42.84 16.56
N ALA A 57 -14.45 -42.25 17.65
CA ALA A 57 -13.47 -41.16 17.60
C ALA A 57 -12.18 -41.53 16.87
N LEU A 58 -11.75 -42.78 16.97
CA LEU A 58 -10.60 -43.27 16.18
C LEU A 58 -10.89 -43.37 14.68
N ARG A 59 -12.08 -43.83 14.31
CA ARG A 59 -12.48 -43.87 12.90
C ARG A 59 -12.61 -42.48 12.29
N ASP A 60 -13.25 -41.58 13.03
CA ASP A 60 -13.40 -40.17 12.63
C ASP A 60 -12.03 -39.53 12.43
N TRP A 61 -11.09 -39.75 13.39
CA TRP A 61 -9.72 -39.29 13.28
C TRP A 61 -9.01 -39.84 12.03
N HIS A 62 -9.18 -41.13 11.71
CA HIS A 62 -8.58 -41.71 10.51
C HIS A 62 -9.11 -41.07 9.24
N SER A 63 -10.42 -40.91 9.14
CA SER A 63 -11.07 -40.26 8.00
C SER A 63 -10.56 -38.83 7.81
N ASP A 64 -10.46 -38.07 8.90
CA ASP A 64 -9.99 -36.70 8.86
C ASP A 64 -8.47 -36.59 8.57
N TYR A 65 -7.68 -37.56 9.07
CA TYR A 65 -6.25 -37.63 8.78
C TYR A 65 -5.98 -37.94 7.29
N GLU A 66 -6.69 -38.92 6.72
CA GLU A 66 -6.59 -39.26 5.30
C GLU A 66 -7.10 -38.14 4.40
N ALA A 67 -8.17 -37.45 4.81
CA ALA A 67 -8.70 -36.28 4.13
C ALA A 67 -7.81 -35.02 4.29
N GLY A 68 -6.72 -35.08 5.07
CA GLY A 68 -5.84 -33.93 5.30
C GLY A 68 -6.44 -32.82 6.16
N LYS A 69 -7.55 -33.11 6.89
CA LYS A 69 -8.25 -32.14 7.74
C LYS A 69 -7.62 -31.96 9.12
N ILE A 70 -6.75 -32.89 9.53
CA ILE A 70 -6.07 -32.80 10.83
C ILE A 70 -4.79 -31.98 10.67
N ALA A 71 -4.72 -30.88 11.41
CA ALA A 71 -3.52 -30.05 11.46
C ALA A 71 -2.34 -30.83 12.03
N PRO A 72 -1.16 -30.80 11.37
CA PRO A 72 0.05 -31.38 11.95
C PRO A 72 0.37 -30.69 13.27
N ARG A 73 0.68 -31.48 14.30
CA ARG A 73 1.16 -30.91 15.57
C ARG A 73 2.54 -30.31 15.37
N SER A 74 2.62 -29.01 15.49
CA SER A 74 3.87 -28.26 15.43
C SER A 74 3.83 -27.19 16.51
N ASP A 75 4.95 -27.02 17.21
CA ASP A 75 5.12 -25.92 18.15
C ASP A 75 5.55 -24.62 17.48
N MET A 76 5.61 -24.60 16.13
CA MET A 76 5.89 -23.40 15.35
C MET A 76 4.85 -22.32 15.65
N LYS A 77 5.32 -21.18 16.13
CA LYS A 77 4.47 -20.01 16.36
C LYS A 77 4.14 -19.31 15.03
N LEU A 78 3.01 -18.64 14.99
CA LEU A 78 2.61 -17.81 13.84
C LEU A 78 3.69 -16.76 13.53
N GLY A 79 4.26 -16.12 14.57
CA GLY A 79 5.31 -15.12 14.40
C GLY A 79 6.55 -15.65 13.69
N ASP A 80 7.01 -16.88 14.07
CA ASP A 80 8.17 -17.52 13.44
C ASP A 80 7.88 -17.90 11.98
N TRP A 81 6.65 -18.36 11.71
CA TRP A 81 6.21 -18.65 10.35
C TRP A 81 6.17 -17.38 9.49
N LEU A 82 5.63 -16.29 10.02
CA LEU A 82 5.57 -15.01 9.31
C LEU A 82 6.96 -14.49 8.95
N ASP A 83 7.93 -14.59 9.84
CA ASP A 83 9.32 -14.22 9.54
C ASP A 83 9.90 -15.08 8.43
N LYS A 84 9.73 -16.41 8.53
CA LYS A 84 10.20 -17.33 7.51
C LYS A 84 9.55 -17.07 6.14
N TRP A 85 8.24 -16.84 6.12
CA TRP A 85 7.50 -16.52 4.90
C TRP A 85 7.95 -15.20 4.31
N HIS A 86 8.06 -14.15 5.15
CA HIS A 86 8.48 -12.82 4.75
C HIS A 86 9.88 -12.81 4.13
N ASN A 87 10.84 -13.51 4.74
CA ASN A 87 12.21 -13.60 4.24
C ASN A 87 12.33 -14.31 2.88
N ASN A 88 11.32 -15.08 2.49
CA ASN A 88 11.26 -15.76 1.19
C ASN A 88 10.40 -15.05 0.15
N LEU A 89 9.89 -13.83 0.44
CA LEU A 89 9.09 -13.08 -0.50
C LEU A 89 9.92 -12.60 -1.69
N ARG A 90 9.41 -12.85 -2.89
CA ARG A 90 9.94 -12.31 -4.15
C ARG A 90 9.06 -11.17 -4.63
N LYS A 91 9.12 -10.04 -3.92
CA LYS A 91 8.35 -8.83 -4.20
C LYS A 91 9.29 -7.61 -4.22
N GLU A 92 8.78 -6.49 -4.72
CA GLU A 92 9.45 -5.20 -4.65
C GLU A 92 9.85 -4.84 -3.22
N GLY A 93 11.08 -4.30 -3.02
CA GLY A 93 11.64 -3.99 -1.70
C GLY A 93 10.73 -3.13 -0.82
N THR A 94 10.07 -2.14 -1.42
CA THR A 94 9.09 -1.28 -0.72
C THR A 94 7.87 -2.05 -0.22
N THR A 95 7.40 -3.04 -0.98
CA THR A 95 6.29 -3.93 -0.57
C THR A 95 6.72 -4.83 0.57
N VAL A 96 7.94 -5.41 0.48
CA VAL A 96 8.50 -6.27 1.52
C VAL A 96 8.65 -5.50 2.83
N ALA A 97 9.23 -4.29 2.80
CA ALA A 97 9.35 -3.41 3.96
C ALA A 97 7.99 -3.02 4.56
N GLY A 98 6.99 -2.75 3.70
CA GLY A 98 5.62 -2.47 4.15
C GLY A 98 4.95 -3.67 4.83
N TYR A 99 5.24 -4.89 4.40
CA TYR A 99 4.75 -6.13 5.03
C TYR A 99 5.43 -6.35 6.38
N GLU A 100 6.78 -6.19 6.44
CA GLU A 100 7.55 -6.28 7.69
C GLU A 100 6.97 -5.36 8.75
N THR A 101 6.75 -4.09 8.41
CA THR A 101 6.19 -3.10 9.32
C THR A 101 4.84 -3.54 9.89
N LYS A 102 3.93 -4.07 9.05
CA LYS A 102 2.61 -4.53 9.50
C LYS A 102 2.70 -5.81 10.33
N ILE A 103 3.54 -6.76 9.96
CA ILE A 103 3.79 -7.98 10.72
C ILE A 103 4.31 -7.63 12.11
N ARG A 104 5.35 -6.80 12.19
CA ARG A 104 6.01 -6.43 13.44
C ARG A 104 5.13 -5.59 14.37
N LEU A 105 4.38 -4.63 13.83
CA LEU A 105 3.64 -3.67 14.65
C LEU A 105 2.20 -4.11 14.95
N HIS A 106 1.56 -4.88 14.07
CA HIS A 106 0.12 -5.11 14.16
C HIS A 106 -0.29 -6.60 14.21
N ILE A 107 0.61 -7.53 13.91
CA ILE A 107 0.27 -8.96 13.95
C ILE A 107 1.00 -9.64 15.11
N LYS A 108 2.32 -9.62 15.11
CA LYS A 108 3.14 -10.34 16.10
C LYS A 108 2.87 -9.98 17.56
N PRO A 109 2.63 -8.70 17.92
CA PRO A 109 2.34 -8.34 19.31
C PRO A 109 1.05 -8.95 19.87
N HIS A 110 0.10 -9.32 19.00
CA HIS A 110 -1.22 -9.78 19.41
C HIS A 110 -1.39 -11.29 19.28
N ILE A 111 -1.00 -11.86 18.15
CA ILE A 111 -1.22 -13.27 17.85
C ILE A 111 0.07 -14.01 17.43
N GLY A 112 1.23 -13.36 17.50
CA GLY A 112 2.52 -13.96 17.10
C GLY A 112 2.91 -15.19 17.91
N ASP A 113 2.52 -15.25 19.18
CA ASP A 113 2.81 -16.36 20.07
C ASP A 113 1.84 -17.56 19.95
N VAL A 114 0.73 -17.40 19.22
CA VAL A 114 -0.22 -18.49 18.95
C VAL A 114 0.46 -19.53 18.07
N LYS A 115 0.28 -20.82 18.37
CA LYS A 115 0.77 -21.89 17.51
C LYS A 115 0.07 -21.83 16.15
N LEU A 116 0.83 -21.96 15.08
CA LEU A 116 0.33 -21.85 13.72
C LEU A 116 -0.86 -22.79 13.44
N CYS A 117 -0.82 -24.01 14.00
CA CYS A 117 -1.91 -24.99 13.88
C CYS A 117 -3.14 -24.68 14.75
N GLU A 118 -3.07 -23.71 15.65
CA GLU A 118 -4.16 -23.27 16.52
C GLU A 118 -4.81 -21.96 16.05
N VAL A 119 -4.26 -21.34 14.99
CA VAL A 119 -4.85 -20.12 14.40
C VAL A 119 -6.13 -20.49 13.69
N THR A 120 -7.24 -19.88 14.11
CA THR A 120 -8.57 -20.04 13.52
C THR A 120 -9.05 -18.74 12.87
N ASP A 121 -10.14 -18.79 12.13
CA ASP A 121 -10.85 -17.60 11.64
C ASP A 121 -11.30 -16.68 12.79
N ASP A 122 -11.81 -17.25 13.92
CA ASP A 122 -12.14 -16.47 15.12
C ASP A 122 -10.91 -15.70 15.66
N THR A 123 -9.73 -16.34 15.67
CA THR A 123 -8.46 -15.67 16.06
C THR A 123 -8.17 -14.45 15.19
N LEU A 124 -8.43 -14.56 13.90
CA LEU A 124 -8.23 -13.47 12.94
C LEU A 124 -9.29 -12.38 13.06
N ASP A 125 -10.55 -12.75 13.25
CA ASP A 125 -11.67 -11.83 13.44
C ASP A 125 -11.52 -11.01 14.73
N ASP A 126 -11.07 -11.63 15.80
CA ASP A 126 -10.76 -10.94 17.06
C ASP A 126 -9.61 -9.95 16.88
N LEU A 127 -8.55 -10.33 16.14
CA LEU A 127 -7.46 -9.41 15.77
C LEU A 127 -8.00 -8.22 14.99
N TYR A 128 -8.83 -8.43 13.95
CA TYR A 128 -9.35 -7.33 13.13
C TYR A 128 -10.20 -6.38 13.96
N ARG A 129 -11.11 -6.91 14.77
CA ARG A 129 -11.96 -6.11 15.65
C ARG A 129 -11.13 -5.29 16.65
N MET A 130 -10.10 -5.89 17.23
CA MET A 130 -9.20 -5.21 18.14
C MET A 130 -8.45 -4.09 17.44
N LEU A 131 -7.92 -4.30 16.24
CA LEU A 131 -7.19 -3.28 15.48
C LEU A 131 -8.09 -2.11 15.06
N GLU A 132 -9.39 -2.35 14.84
CA GLU A 132 -10.38 -1.32 14.48
C GLU A 132 -10.92 -0.54 15.68
N THR A 133 -10.71 -1.01 16.90
CA THR A 133 -11.27 -0.38 18.10
C THR A 133 -10.22 0.12 19.08
N ALA A 134 -9.09 -0.56 19.21
CA ALA A 134 -8.04 -0.21 20.16
C ALA A 134 -7.16 0.95 19.66
N PRO A 135 -6.71 1.84 20.56
CA PRO A 135 -5.75 2.87 20.23
C PRO A 135 -4.46 2.28 19.66
N CYS A 136 -4.00 2.80 18.51
CA CYS A 136 -2.78 2.37 17.87
C CYS A 136 -1.69 3.44 18.02
N PRO A 137 -0.57 3.16 18.72
CA PRO A 137 0.52 4.15 18.92
C PRO A 137 1.10 4.67 17.60
N THR A 138 1.17 3.82 16.58
CA THR A 138 1.69 4.18 15.25
C THR A 138 0.70 4.98 14.41
N ASN A 139 -0.55 5.14 14.88
CA ASN A 139 -1.61 5.94 14.25
C ASN A 139 -2.04 7.12 15.14
N ALA A 140 -1.09 7.74 15.82
CA ALA A 140 -1.34 8.86 16.72
C ALA A 140 -2.42 8.56 17.79
N GLY A 141 -2.46 7.33 18.30
CA GLY A 141 -3.45 6.89 19.29
C GLY A 141 -4.84 6.61 18.74
N LYS A 142 -5.06 6.74 17.42
CA LYS A 142 -6.34 6.36 16.80
C LYS A 142 -6.31 4.90 16.35
N PRO A 143 -7.46 4.20 16.35
CA PRO A 143 -7.57 2.86 15.77
C PRO A 143 -7.14 2.82 14.30
N LEU A 144 -6.86 1.62 13.79
CA LEU A 144 -6.58 1.45 12.37
C LEU A 144 -7.88 1.55 11.55
N GLY A 145 -7.79 2.21 10.41
CA GLY A 145 -8.91 2.25 9.46
C GLY A 145 -9.09 0.92 8.72
N ALA A 146 -10.33 0.65 8.27
CA ALA A 146 -10.75 -0.56 7.57
C ALA A 146 -9.81 -0.98 6.42
N LYS A 147 -9.30 -0.03 5.65
CA LYS A 147 -8.33 -0.29 4.57
C LYS A 147 -7.01 -0.88 5.07
N SER A 148 -6.52 -0.41 6.22
CA SER A 148 -5.28 -0.92 6.83
C SER A 148 -5.47 -2.33 7.39
N VAL A 149 -6.60 -2.59 8.05
CA VAL A 149 -6.97 -3.92 8.56
C VAL A 149 -7.16 -4.90 7.41
N ARG A 150 -7.83 -4.49 6.32
CA ARG A 150 -7.95 -5.32 5.10
C ARG A 150 -6.59 -5.67 4.49
N HIS A 151 -5.63 -4.75 4.52
CA HIS A 151 -4.27 -5.03 4.05
C HIS A 151 -3.56 -6.06 4.97
N ILE A 152 -3.75 -5.97 6.30
CA ILE A 152 -3.23 -6.95 7.25
C ILE A 152 -3.84 -8.33 6.98
N HIS A 153 -5.15 -8.42 6.73
CA HIS A 153 -5.80 -9.66 6.30
C HIS A 153 -5.15 -10.24 5.05
N ASN A 154 -4.89 -9.44 4.02
CA ASN A 154 -4.27 -9.91 2.78
C ASN A 154 -2.85 -10.49 3.02
N ILE A 155 -2.08 -9.91 3.95
CA ILE A 155 -0.76 -10.43 4.37
C ILE A 155 -0.94 -11.78 5.06
N LEU A 156 -1.84 -11.88 6.03
CA LEU A 156 -2.14 -13.11 6.76
C LEU A 156 -2.66 -14.20 5.82
N SER A 157 -3.59 -13.86 4.92
CA SER A 157 -4.12 -14.79 3.93
C SER A 157 -3.04 -15.36 3.01
N GLY A 158 -2.12 -14.51 2.56
CA GLY A 158 -0.97 -14.96 1.76
C GLY A 158 0.00 -15.86 2.53
N ALA A 159 0.32 -15.49 3.78
CA ALA A 159 1.23 -16.26 4.62
C ALA A 159 0.64 -17.61 5.06
N LEU A 160 -0.63 -17.61 5.48
CA LEU A 160 -1.33 -18.83 5.90
C LEU A 160 -1.64 -19.74 4.71
N GLY A 161 -1.96 -19.16 3.53
CA GLY A 161 -2.09 -19.92 2.30
C GLY A 161 -0.81 -20.65 1.89
N ALA A 162 0.35 -20.02 2.09
CA ALA A 162 1.65 -20.65 1.84
C ALA A 162 2.00 -21.78 2.85
N ALA A 163 1.32 -21.84 3.99
CA ALA A 163 1.47 -22.90 4.97
C ALA A 163 0.65 -24.17 4.61
N VAL A 164 -0.36 -24.04 3.76
CA VAL A 164 -1.22 -25.16 3.32
C VAL A 164 -0.52 -25.96 2.24
N PRO A 165 -0.61 -27.29 2.21
CA PRO A 165 -1.15 -28.18 3.26
C PRO A 165 -0.06 -28.68 4.24
N LYS A 166 1.17 -28.15 4.14
CA LYS A 166 2.34 -28.72 4.84
C LYS A 166 2.32 -28.52 6.36
N LEU A 167 1.83 -27.35 6.80
CA LEU A 167 1.87 -26.94 8.21
C LEU A 167 0.46 -26.83 8.82
N ILE A 168 -0.51 -26.45 8.02
CA ILE A 168 -1.93 -26.37 8.38
C ILE A 168 -2.80 -27.01 7.29
N PRO A 169 -3.98 -27.59 7.62
CA PRO A 169 -4.81 -28.30 6.66
C PRO A 169 -5.56 -27.34 5.70
N ALA A 170 -5.93 -26.17 6.18
CA ALA A 170 -6.66 -25.15 5.43
C ALA A 170 -6.21 -23.75 5.84
N ASN A 171 -6.50 -22.76 5.01
CA ASN A 171 -6.21 -21.37 5.31
C ASN A 171 -7.37 -20.74 6.11
N PRO A 172 -7.22 -20.45 7.41
CA PRO A 172 -8.29 -19.87 8.21
C PRO A 172 -8.67 -18.44 7.76
N ALA A 173 -7.79 -17.73 7.06
CA ALA A 173 -8.14 -16.43 6.52
C ALA A 173 -9.17 -16.49 5.37
N ALA A 174 -9.43 -17.67 4.79
CA ALA A 174 -10.44 -17.82 3.75
C ALA A 174 -11.88 -17.72 4.28
N THR A 175 -12.09 -18.03 5.56
CA THR A 175 -13.40 -17.97 6.25
C THR A 175 -13.52 -16.80 7.21
N ALA A 176 -12.43 -16.12 7.54
CA ALA A 176 -12.41 -14.92 8.37
C ALA A 176 -13.16 -13.74 7.74
N ASN A 177 -13.62 -12.81 8.57
CA ASN A 177 -14.47 -11.67 8.19
C ASN A 177 -13.72 -10.32 8.26
N PRO A 178 -12.79 -10.02 7.35
CA PRO A 178 -12.10 -8.74 7.30
C PRO A 178 -13.03 -7.63 6.81
N PRO A 179 -12.71 -6.35 7.08
CA PRO A 179 -13.48 -5.21 6.60
C PRO A 179 -13.82 -5.29 5.12
N THR A 180 -15.06 -5.04 4.79
CA THR A 180 -15.60 -5.10 3.44
C THR A 180 -15.24 -3.88 2.60
N GLY A 181 -15.34 -3.99 1.28
CA GLY A 181 -15.17 -2.84 0.39
C GLY A 181 -16.18 -1.70 0.66
N ARG A 182 -17.36 -2.00 1.22
CA ARG A 182 -18.35 -0.99 1.62
C ARG A 182 -17.86 -0.21 2.85
N GLU A 183 -17.34 -0.89 3.86
CA GLU A 183 -16.80 -0.26 5.08
C GLU A 183 -15.56 0.57 4.76
N ILE A 184 -14.69 0.09 3.87
CA ILE A 184 -13.53 0.86 3.40
C ILE A 184 -14.00 2.15 2.72
N ARG A 185 -14.98 2.08 1.81
CA ARG A 185 -15.54 3.28 1.14
C ARG A 185 -16.22 4.23 2.12
N ALA A 186 -16.93 3.71 3.13
CA ALA A 186 -17.57 4.54 4.15
C ALA A 186 -16.58 5.33 5.02
N GLN A 187 -15.33 4.86 5.14
CA GLN A 187 -14.24 5.55 5.83
C GLN A 187 -13.36 6.39 4.89
N GLU A 188 -13.58 6.30 3.58
CA GLU A 188 -12.87 7.17 2.65
C GLU A 188 -13.34 8.60 2.84
N ARG A 189 -12.39 9.49 3.13
CA ARG A 189 -12.65 10.91 3.17
C ARG A 189 -12.54 11.50 1.78
N ASP A 190 -13.27 12.58 1.56
CA ASP A 190 -13.06 13.44 0.41
C ASP A 190 -11.65 14.04 0.48
N PHE A 191 -10.98 14.12 -0.65
CA PHE A 191 -9.70 14.83 -0.69
C PHE A 191 -9.95 16.31 -0.94
N PRO A 192 -9.17 17.16 -0.28
CA PRO A 192 -9.18 18.57 -0.62
C PRO A 192 -8.68 18.75 -2.05
N THR A 193 -9.39 19.53 -2.83
CA THR A 193 -9.00 19.95 -4.17
C THR A 193 -9.00 21.47 -4.24
N LEU A 194 -8.11 22.02 -5.05
CA LEU A 194 -8.15 23.40 -5.46
C LEU A 194 -8.73 23.47 -6.88
N ASP A 195 -9.66 24.37 -7.07
CA ASP A 195 -10.15 24.74 -8.41
C ASP A 195 -9.06 25.47 -9.21
N ASP A 196 -9.35 25.81 -10.46
CA ASP A 196 -8.39 26.48 -11.33
C ASP A 196 -7.98 27.85 -10.78
N ASP A 197 -8.90 28.63 -10.22
CA ASP A 197 -8.60 29.93 -9.60
C ASP A 197 -7.73 29.77 -8.34
N GLY A 198 -8.02 28.80 -7.49
CA GLY A 198 -7.21 28.47 -6.32
C GLY A 198 -5.80 27.99 -6.71
N THR A 199 -5.71 27.19 -7.77
CA THR A 199 -4.44 26.72 -8.33
C THR A 199 -3.64 27.88 -8.92
N ALA A 200 -4.27 28.79 -9.65
CA ALA A 200 -3.62 29.98 -10.21
C ALA A 200 -3.08 30.90 -9.10
N ARG A 201 -3.88 31.16 -8.05
CA ARG A 201 -3.43 31.95 -6.88
C ARG A 201 -2.25 31.29 -6.17
N PHE A 202 -2.29 29.96 -5.99
CA PHE A 202 -1.17 29.22 -5.43
C PHE A 202 0.09 29.40 -6.29
N LEU A 203 0.01 29.21 -7.61
CA LEU A 203 1.14 29.35 -8.52
C LEU A 203 1.71 30.77 -8.47
N SER A 204 0.88 31.80 -8.49
CA SER A 204 1.34 33.18 -8.32
C SER A 204 2.12 33.36 -7.00
N SER A 205 1.59 32.83 -5.90
CA SER A 205 2.22 32.96 -4.57
C SER A 205 3.54 32.20 -4.44
N VAL A 206 3.75 31.07 -5.12
CA VAL A 206 5.03 30.32 -5.04
C VAL A 206 6.13 30.92 -5.89
N TRP A 207 5.77 31.74 -6.89
CA TRP A 207 6.71 32.49 -7.71
C TRP A 207 6.96 33.90 -7.21
N GLU A 208 6.33 34.31 -6.12
CA GLU A 208 6.54 35.61 -5.50
C GLU A 208 7.77 35.58 -4.60
N PRO A 209 8.79 36.43 -4.84
CA PRO A 209 9.96 36.54 -4.00
C PRO A 209 9.58 36.92 -2.57
N CYS A 210 10.23 36.34 -1.56
CA CYS A 210 9.86 36.55 -0.15
C CYS A 210 10.17 37.96 0.41
N GLY A 211 10.77 38.85 -0.38
CA GLY A 211 11.15 40.21 0.04
C GLY A 211 12.25 40.28 1.11
N ASN A 212 12.81 39.15 1.53
CA ASN A 212 13.88 39.11 2.52
C ASN A 212 15.22 39.41 1.83
N ARG A 213 15.91 40.48 2.26
CA ARG A 213 17.22 40.88 1.73
C ARG A 213 18.28 39.77 1.80
N ALA A 214 18.17 38.85 2.78
CA ALA A 214 19.05 37.68 2.87
C ALA A 214 18.80 36.63 1.76
N CYS A 215 17.73 36.78 0.98
CA CYS A 215 17.44 35.99 -0.22
C CYS A 215 17.95 36.64 -1.51
N ASP A 216 18.51 37.85 -1.47
CA ASP A 216 18.96 38.61 -2.64
C ASP A 216 20.34 38.12 -3.10
N GLY A 217 20.39 36.96 -3.65
CA GLY A 217 21.61 36.32 -4.16
C GLY A 217 21.52 35.86 -5.62
N GLY A 218 21.09 36.73 -6.53
CA GLY A 218 21.13 36.40 -7.95
C GLY A 218 20.11 35.36 -8.37
N LEU A 219 20.46 34.45 -9.27
CA LEU A 219 19.62 33.35 -9.78
C LEU A 219 19.00 32.43 -8.69
N ALA A 220 19.33 32.66 -7.44
CA ALA A 220 18.92 31.82 -6.33
C ALA A 220 18.19 32.60 -5.24
N HIS A 221 17.02 33.16 -5.54
CA HIS A 221 16.06 33.34 -4.48
C HIS A 221 15.81 31.98 -3.84
N HIS A 222 16.40 31.77 -2.66
CA HIS A 222 16.22 30.50 -1.92
C HIS A 222 14.75 30.15 -1.69
N CYS A 223 13.87 31.16 -1.60
CA CYS A 223 12.44 31.01 -1.49
C CYS A 223 11.79 30.45 -2.76
N LEU A 224 12.37 30.66 -3.95
CA LEU A 224 11.86 30.15 -5.22
C LEU A 224 12.42 28.77 -5.59
N ARG A 225 13.32 28.21 -4.79
CA ARG A 225 13.98 26.94 -5.07
C ARG A 225 13.02 25.82 -5.48
N ASP A 226 11.93 25.68 -4.77
CA ASP A 226 10.97 24.61 -4.99
C ASP A 226 9.78 25.06 -5.88
N ALA A 227 9.71 26.32 -6.32
CA ALA A 227 8.62 26.83 -7.15
C ALA A 227 8.43 26.03 -8.45
N PRO A 228 9.51 25.66 -9.21
CA PRO A 228 9.36 24.79 -10.37
C PRO A 228 8.78 23.42 -10.04
N LEU A 229 9.19 22.81 -8.93
CA LEU A 229 8.69 21.52 -8.48
C LEU A 229 7.19 21.58 -8.15
N TRP A 230 6.77 22.62 -7.43
CA TRP A 230 5.35 22.82 -7.10
C TRP A 230 4.51 23.12 -8.34
N THR A 231 5.07 23.85 -9.31
CA THR A 231 4.42 24.11 -10.60
C THR A 231 4.22 22.81 -11.37
N VAL A 232 5.24 21.97 -11.46
CA VAL A 232 5.11 20.66 -12.13
C VAL A 232 4.07 19.78 -11.48
N TYR A 233 3.99 19.72 -10.14
CA TYR A 233 2.92 18.97 -9.47
C TYR A 233 1.53 19.50 -9.81
N ALA A 234 1.34 20.81 -9.74
CA ALA A 234 0.06 21.44 -10.00
C ALA A 234 -0.39 21.29 -11.46
N ALA A 235 0.53 21.49 -12.41
CA ALA A 235 0.22 21.45 -13.84
C ALA A 235 0.03 20.05 -14.40
N THR A 236 0.74 19.03 -13.85
CA THR A 236 0.81 17.69 -14.46
C THR A 236 0.17 16.59 -13.64
N GLY A 237 -0.01 16.80 -12.33
CA GLY A 237 -0.48 15.76 -11.43
C GLY A 237 0.45 14.55 -11.30
N VAL A 238 1.74 14.66 -11.63
CA VAL A 238 2.73 13.56 -11.49
C VAL A 238 2.85 13.11 -10.04
N ARG A 239 3.20 11.83 -9.84
CA ARG A 239 3.44 11.32 -8.48
C ARG A 239 4.73 11.90 -7.89
N ARG A 240 4.79 12.06 -6.57
CA ARG A 240 5.97 12.60 -5.87
C ARG A 240 7.27 11.92 -6.30
N SER A 241 7.29 10.60 -6.31
CA SER A 241 8.47 9.82 -6.67
C SER A 241 8.90 9.99 -8.13
N GLU A 242 7.95 10.23 -9.04
CA GLU A 242 8.20 10.45 -10.47
C GLU A 242 8.77 11.83 -10.73
N ALA A 243 8.20 12.87 -10.13
CA ALA A 243 8.77 14.21 -10.24
C ALA A 243 10.22 14.25 -9.74
N LEU A 244 10.49 13.62 -8.58
CA LEU A 244 11.84 13.57 -8.02
C LEU A 244 12.81 12.70 -8.82
N GLY A 245 12.30 11.77 -9.62
CA GLY A 245 13.10 10.93 -10.53
C GLY A 245 13.17 11.47 -11.97
N MET A 246 12.55 12.62 -12.26
CA MET A 246 12.54 13.22 -13.59
C MET A 246 13.96 13.59 -14.05
N LYS A 247 14.31 13.24 -15.29
CA LYS A 247 15.64 13.45 -15.85
C LYS A 247 15.63 14.45 -17.00
N TRP A 248 16.69 15.27 -17.10
CA TRP A 248 16.87 16.22 -18.19
C TRP A 248 16.94 15.55 -19.56
N SER A 249 17.64 14.41 -19.65
CA SER A 249 17.77 13.63 -20.89
C SER A 249 16.46 13.03 -21.41
N LEU A 250 15.41 13.00 -20.57
CA LEU A 250 14.10 12.46 -20.93
C LEU A 250 13.06 13.56 -21.24
N ILE A 251 13.50 14.80 -21.39
CA ILE A 251 12.66 15.92 -21.82
C ILE A 251 12.85 16.16 -23.32
N ASN A 252 11.79 16.03 -24.08
CA ASN A 252 11.74 16.44 -25.48
C ASN A 252 11.27 17.89 -25.57
N TRP A 253 12.22 18.81 -25.70
CA TRP A 253 11.98 20.24 -25.71
C TRP A 253 11.20 20.71 -26.96
N ALA A 254 11.32 19.98 -28.08
CA ALA A 254 10.65 20.32 -29.32
C ALA A 254 9.16 19.95 -29.31
N GLU A 255 8.82 18.82 -28.71
CA GLU A 255 7.44 18.32 -28.61
C GLU A 255 6.72 18.79 -27.35
N GLY A 256 7.41 19.35 -26.36
CA GLY A 256 6.82 19.65 -25.07
C GLY A 256 6.42 18.37 -24.30
N SER A 257 7.25 17.32 -24.37
CA SER A 257 6.95 16.05 -23.74
C SER A 257 8.04 15.61 -22.75
N ILE A 258 7.65 14.85 -21.74
CA ILE A 258 8.52 14.36 -20.67
C ILE A 258 8.29 12.87 -20.48
N GLU A 259 9.31 12.06 -20.67
CA GLU A 259 9.25 10.63 -20.35
C GLU A 259 9.53 10.41 -18.85
N LEU A 260 8.62 9.74 -18.16
CA LEU A 260 8.72 9.42 -16.74
C LEU A 260 9.30 8.01 -16.55
N GLY A 261 10.60 7.87 -16.83
CA GLY A 261 11.28 6.57 -16.78
C GLY A 261 11.93 6.21 -15.44
N TRP A 262 11.96 7.13 -14.47
CA TRP A 262 12.65 6.95 -13.20
C TRP A 262 11.83 7.45 -12.02
N VAL A 263 12.07 6.83 -10.86
CA VAL A 263 11.45 7.23 -9.59
C VAL A 263 12.48 7.23 -8.47
N VAL A 264 12.27 8.09 -7.48
CA VAL A 264 13.01 8.02 -6.22
C VAL A 264 12.26 7.09 -5.28
N VAL A 265 12.92 6.05 -4.79
CA VAL A 265 12.37 5.08 -3.84
C VAL A 265 13.16 5.09 -2.55
N GLU A 266 12.46 4.85 -1.44
CA GLU A 266 13.06 4.64 -0.13
C GLU A 266 13.47 3.15 0.00
N GLU A 267 14.70 2.92 0.42
CA GLU A 267 15.21 1.59 0.74
C GLU A 267 15.99 1.65 2.06
N GLY A 268 15.37 1.15 3.12
CA GLY A 268 15.89 1.32 4.47
C GLY A 268 15.95 2.81 4.86
N ASN A 269 17.15 3.30 5.21
CA ASN A 269 17.37 4.71 5.59
C ASN A 269 17.97 5.56 4.44
N THR A 270 17.94 5.06 3.21
CA THR A 270 18.52 5.72 2.04
C THR A 270 17.48 5.89 0.93
N TYR A 271 17.76 6.81 0.02
CA TYR A 271 16.92 7.07 -1.15
C TYR A 271 17.75 6.82 -2.39
N ARG A 272 17.21 6.04 -3.32
CA ARG A 272 17.88 5.76 -4.60
C ARG A 272 16.97 5.97 -5.79
N LEU A 273 17.60 6.18 -6.94
CA LEU A 273 16.92 6.18 -8.22
C LEU A 273 16.65 4.74 -8.66
N ARG A 274 15.41 4.49 -9.09
CA ARG A 274 15.00 3.23 -9.68
C ARG A 274 14.36 3.50 -11.03
N LYS A 275 14.84 2.78 -12.05
CA LYS A 275 14.20 2.80 -13.37
C LYS A 275 12.86 2.08 -13.29
N LEU A 276 11.82 2.64 -13.89
CA LEU A 276 10.54 1.97 -14.07
C LEU A 276 10.71 0.82 -15.08
N THR A 277 10.20 -0.36 -14.75
CA THR A 277 10.24 -1.53 -15.62
C THR A 277 9.00 -1.61 -16.50
N LYS A 278 9.05 -2.41 -17.58
CA LYS A 278 7.95 -2.54 -18.56
C LYS A 278 6.59 -2.94 -17.97
N ASP A 279 6.58 -3.62 -16.84
CA ASP A 279 5.35 -4.07 -16.17
C ASP A 279 4.65 -2.97 -15.33
N GLY A 280 5.27 -1.81 -15.21
CA GLY A 280 4.74 -0.67 -14.48
C GLY A 280 4.98 0.63 -15.21
N ASP A 281 4.12 1.03 -16.15
CA ASP A 281 4.16 2.34 -16.84
C ASP A 281 5.53 2.76 -17.44
N ALA A 282 6.38 1.79 -17.81
CA ALA A 282 7.60 2.09 -18.55
C ALA A 282 7.23 2.78 -19.86
N ASN A 283 7.85 3.93 -20.13
CA ASN A 283 7.61 4.83 -21.27
C ASN A 283 6.32 5.67 -21.14
N ALA A 284 5.87 5.94 -19.93
CA ALA A 284 4.82 6.93 -19.75
C ALA A 284 5.32 8.33 -20.12
N VAL A 285 4.80 8.85 -21.19
CA VAL A 285 5.06 10.21 -21.65
C VAL A 285 3.92 11.11 -21.21
N ILE A 286 4.26 12.25 -20.62
CA ILE A 286 3.30 13.32 -20.35
C ILE A 286 3.62 14.49 -21.28
N TYR A 287 2.56 15.13 -21.77
CA TYR A 287 2.68 16.36 -22.58
C TYR A 287 2.41 17.55 -21.69
N VAL A 288 3.17 18.61 -21.88
CA VAL A 288 3.08 19.84 -21.10
C VAL A 288 3.07 21.06 -22.03
N ASP A 289 2.38 22.09 -21.61
CA ASP A 289 2.35 23.35 -22.34
C ASP A 289 3.69 24.07 -22.29
N GLN A 290 3.92 24.98 -23.25
CA GLN A 290 5.12 25.78 -23.35
C GLN A 290 5.41 26.59 -22.06
N SER A 291 4.40 27.00 -21.32
CA SER A 291 4.56 27.66 -20.02
C SER A 291 5.27 26.79 -18.99
N VAL A 292 4.95 25.50 -18.93
CA VAL A 292 5.66 24.53 -18.06
C VAL A 292 7.08 24.29 -18.58
N MET A 293 7.26 24.22 -19.88
CA MET A 293 8.62 24.10 -20.46
C MET A 293 9.49 25.32 -20.13
N ASN A 294 8.91 26.53 -20.09
CA ASN A 294 9.64 27.72 -19.65
C ASN A 294 10.04 27.66 -18.17
N VAL A 295 9.17 27.11 -17.31
CA VAL A 295 9.49 26.83 -15.90
C VAL A 295 10.67 25.84 -15.78
N LEU A 296 10.68 24.81 -16.62
CA LEU A 296 11.78 23.83 -16.64
C LEU A 296 13.07 24.45 -17.19
N LYS A 297 13.03 25.36 -18.17
CA LYS A 297 14.19 26.11 -18.62
C LYS A 297 14.78 26.95 -17.50
N TRP A 298 13.94 27.71 -16.78
CA TRP A 298 14.37 28.49 -15.63
C TRP A 298 15.01 27.60 -14.55
N GLN A 299 14.44 26.43 -14.27
CA GLN A 299 15.00 25.44 -13.35
C GLN A 299 16.37 24.95 -13.82
N LYS A 300 16.53 24.72 -15.12
CA LYS A 300 17.78 24.28 -15.70
C LYS A 300 18.87 25.33 -15.54
N GLU A 301 18.59 26.57 -15.91
CA GLU A 301 19.52 27.70 -15.80
C GLU A 301 20.01 27.89 -14.35
N ARG A 302 19.08 27.84 -13.39
CA ARG A 302 19.40 27.92 -11.96
C ARG A 302 20.28 26.75 -11.50
N GLN A 303 19.97 25.53 -11.94
CA GLN A 303 20.74 24.35 -11.57
C GLN A 303 22.11 24.32 -12.23
N ASP A 304 22.24 24.78 -13.48
CA ASP A 304 23.51 24.88 -14.19
C ASP A 304 24.45 25.91 -13.50
N ALA A 305 23.93 27.05 -13.06
CA ALA A 305 24.69 28.02 -12.25
C ALA A 305 25.13 27.43 -10.89
N GLU A 306 24.30 26.64 -10.23
CA GLU A 306 24.68 25.98 -9.00
C GLU A 306 25.71 24.88 -9.21
N ARG A 307 25.59 24.11 -10.29
CA ARG A 307 26.57 23.10 -10.73
C ARG A 307 27.92 23.73 -11.01
N GLU A 308 27.94 24.86 -11.70
CA GLU A 308 29.19 25.61 -11.97
C GLU A 308 29.84 26.07 -10.66
N ARG A 309 29.06 26.63 -9.74
CA ARG A 309 29.53 27.09 -8.42
C ARG A 309 30.11 25.96 -7.57
N LEU A 310 29.54 24.77 -7.61
CA LEU A 310 29.98 23.62 -6.81
C LEU A 310 31.09 22.80 -7.48
N GLY A 311 31.23 22.87 -8.78
CA GLY A 311 32.24 22.16 -9.54
C GLY A 311 32.22 20.65 -9.26
N SER A 312 33.34 20.09 -8.86
CA SER A 312 33.49 18.65 -8.58
C SER A 312 32.69 18.15 -7.38
N ALA A 313 32.11 19.03 -6.55
CA ALA A 313 31.22 18.64 -5.47
C ALA A 313 29.78 18.34 -5.95
N TRP A 314 29.49 18.61 -7.21
CA TRP A 314 28.20 18.24 -7.80
C TRP A 314 28.27 16.84 -8.40
N ALA A 315 27.43 15.91 -7.90
CA ALA A 315 27.23 14.59 -8.47
C ALA A 315 26.16 14.65 -9.57
N ASP A 316 26.54 14.31 -10.81
CA ASP A 316 25.62 14.39 -11.93
C ASP A 316 24.77 13.13 -12.07
N HIS A 317 23.54 13.20 -11.59
CA HIS A 317 22.52 12.16 -11.75
C HIS A 317 21.49 12.49 -12.84
N ASP A 318 21.71 13.55 -13.61
CA ASP A 318 20.81 14.00 -14.68
C ASP A 318 19.40 14.39 -14.17
N LEU A 319 19.25 14.75 -12.90
CA LEU A 319 17.96 15.03 -12.28
C LEU A 319 17.49 16.46 -12.49
N VAL A 320 16.23 16.63 -12.86
CA VAL A 320 15.56 17.95 -12.97
C VAL A 320 15.44 18.60 -11.59
N PHE A 321 15.02 17.84 -10.60
CA PHE A 321 14.85 18.30 -9.23
C PHE A 321 15.89 17.64 -8.31
N ALA A 322 17.15 17.90 -8.61
CA ALA A 322 18.26 17.42 -7.82
C ALA A 322 18.34 18.12 -6.44
N ARG A 323 19.06 17.50 -5.53
CA ARG A 323 19.42 18.10 -4.24
C ARG A 323 20.39 19.28 -4.50
N ASP A 324 20.07 20.42 -3.91
CA ASP A 324 20.95 21.58 -3.93
C ASP A 324 22.14 21.43 -2.96
N GLY A 325 23.13 22.28 -3.10
CA GLY A 325 24.31 22.35 -2.22
C GLY A 325 24.08 23.09 -0.91
N PHE A 326 22.87 23.55 -0.61
CA PHE A 326 22.64 24.46 0.51
C PHE A 326 22.67 23.79 1.88
N LYS A 327 22.18 22.54 2.00
CA LYS A 327 22.19 21.77 3.26
C LYS A 327 22.45 20.28 2.97
N LEU A 328 23.70 19.88 3.01
CA LEU A 328 24.14 18.51 2.69
C LEU A 328 24.16 17.59 3.90
N TYR A 329 23.10 17.53 4.70
CA TYR A 329 23.09 16.71 5.92
C TYR A 329 23.15 15.19 5.69
N ARG A 330 22.63 14.71 4.55
CA ARG A 330 22.63 13.29 4.20
C ARG A 330 22.55 13.12 2.69
N GLY A 331 23.66 13.21 2.00
CA GLY A 331 23.75 13.01 0.57
C GLY A 331 24.51 14.13 -0.13
N GLU A 332 24.74 13.95 -1.41
CA GLU A 332 25.53 14.82 -2.26
C GLU A 332 24.68 15.85 -3.00
N ALA A 333 25.25 16.98 -3.34
CA ALA A 333 24.62 17.93 -4.24
C ALA A 333 24.48 17.27 -5.63
N GLY A 334 23.36 17.53 -6.32
CA GLY A 334 23.07 16.87 -7.60
C GLY A 334 22.39 15.51 -7.48
N GLY A 335 22.46 14.88 -6.30
CA GLY A 335 21.80 13.60 -6.02
C GLY A 335 20.29 13.70 -5.80
N PRO A 336 19.62 12.55 -5.59
CA PRO A 336 18.17 12.51 -5.38
C PRO A 336 17.76 13.20 -4.08
N GLN A 337 16.66 13.96 -4.14
CA GLN A 337 16.08 14.58 -2.96
C GLN A 337 15.40 13.53 -2.06
N ASP A 338 15.46 13.76 -0.75
CA ASP A 338 14.72 13.00 0.25
C ASP A 338 13.21 13.31 0.13
N PRO A 339 12.35 12.33 -0.22
CA PRO A 339 10.92 12.55 -0.41
C PRO A 339 10.20 13.04 0.86
N GLU A 340 10.67 12.65 2.05
CA GLU A 340 10.06 13.11 3.31
C GLU A 340 10.44 14.56 3.61
N LYS A 341 11.66 14.99 3.25
CA LYS A 341 12.05 16.40 3.35
C LYS A 341 11.25 17.27 2.37
N VAL A 342 10.99 16.76 1.15
CA VAL A 342 10.11 17.44 0.20
C VAL A 342 8.68 17.57 0.78
N SER A 343 8.14 16.50 1.37
CA SER A 343 6.84 16.55 2.04
C SER A 343 6.81 17.50 3.25
N ALA A 344 7.92 17.60 3.98
CA ALA A 344 8.02 18.55 5.11
C ALA A 344 8.01 20.00 4.60
N ARG A 345 8.77 20.31 3.53
CA ARG A 345 8.76 21.65 2.90
C ARG A 345 7.38 21.99 2.35
N TRP A 346 6.70 21.01 1.74
CA TRP A 346 5.31 21.17 1.32
C TRP A 346 4.40 21.57 2.47
N ARG A 347 4.44 20.86 3.61
CA ARG A 347 3.63 21.18 4.78
C ARG A 347 3.87 22.60 5.28
N THR A 348 5.14 23.04 5.32
CA THR A 348 5.51 24.42 5.70
C THR A 348 4.92 25.45 4.73
N LEU A 349 5.03 25.20 3.41
CA LEU A 349 4.47 26.07 2.38
C LEU A 349 2.94 26.11 2.44
N ARG A 350 2.29 24.96 2.52
CA ARG A 350 0.85 24.81 2.65
C ARG A 350 0.30 25.65 3.81
N ASN A 351 0.92 25.52 4.99
CA ASN A 351 0.51 26.27 6.18
C ASN A 351 0.72 27.78 5.99
N ARG A 352 1.84 28.19 5.38
CA ARG A 352 2.11 29.60 5.07
C ARG A 352 1.10 30.21 4.13
N LEU A 353 0.61 29.44 3.16
CA LEU A 353 -0.37 29.89 2.17
C LEU A 353 -1.84 29.61 2.58
N HIS A 354 -2.05 29.17 3.84
CA HIS A 354 -3.38 28.86 4.37
C HIS A 354 -4.21 27.91 3.49
N LEU A 355 -3.54 26.96 2.82
CA LEU A 355 -4.22 25.88 2.11
C LEU A 355 -4.84 24.89 3.10
N PRO A 356 -5.80 24.06 2.71
CA PRO A 356 -6.42 23.08 3.61
C PRO A 356 -5.37 22.23 4.35
N ASP A 357 -5.54 22.04 5.66
CA ASP A 357 -4.53 21.40 6.54
C ASP A 357 -4.18 19.96 6.13
N ASP A 358 -5.07 19.31 5.43
CA ASP A 358 -4.91 17.96 4.95
C ASP A 358 -4.53 17.87 3.46
N PHE A 359 -4.29 19.01 2.78
CA PHE A 359 -3.85 19.06 1.38
C PHE A 359 -2.41 18.56 1.25
N ARG A 360 -2.21 17.40 0.64
CA ARG A 360 -0.93 16.74 0.44
C ARG A 360 -0.40 16.98 -0.98
N ILE A 361 0.87 16.68 -1.23
CA ILE A 361 1.45 16.76 -2.59
C ILE A 361 0.63 15.91 -3.59
N HIS A 362 0.12 14.75 -3.17
CA HIS A 362 -0.68 13.88 -4.05
C HIS A 362 -2.05 14.49 -4.40
N ASP A 363 -2.54 15.42 -3.59
CA ASP A 363 -3.84 16.04 -3.83
C ASP A 363 -3.80 17.06 -4.99
N TRP A 364 -2.61 17.48 -5.45
CA TRP A 364 -2.44 18.16 -6.75
C TRP A 364 -2.92 17.30 -7.92
N ARG A 365 -2.64 16.00 -7.87
CA ARG A 365 -3.16 15.07 -8.87
C ARG A 365 -4.67 14.96 -8.79
N HIS A 366 -5.23 14.97 -7.58
CA HIS A 366 -6.67 14.97 -7.39
C HIS A 366 -7.30 16.27 -7.94
N SER A 367 -6.70 17.43 -7.65
CA SER A 367 -7.14 18.72 -8.19
C SER A 367 -7.09 18.73 -9.72
N LYS A 368 -5.97 18.35 -10.33
CA LYS A 368 -5.81 18.27 -11.79
C LYS A 368 -6.89 17.43 -12.44
N VAL A 369 -7.09 16.18 -11.97
CA VAL A 369 -8.10 15.27 -12.53
C VAL A 369 -9.52 15.84 -12.36
N THR A 370 -9.83 16.41 -11.19
CA THR A 370 -11.14 17.00 -10.92
C THR A 370 -11.39 18.18 -11.86
N ASN A 371 -10.42 19.11 -11.96
CA ASN A 371 -10.55 20.30 -12.79
C ASN A 371 -10.68 19.95 -14.29
N ASP A 372 -9.87 19.02 -14.81
CA ASP A 372 -9.96 18.56 -16.19
C ASP A 372 -11.35 17.97 -16.51
N LEU A 373 -11.85 17.08 -15.63
CA LEU A 373 -13.18 16.51 -15.79
C LEU A 373 -14.29 17.57 -15.64
N GLU A 374 -14.07 18.58 -14.81
CA GLU A 374 -14.99 19.72 -14.67
C GLU A 374 -14.95 20.67 -15.85
N ALA A 375 -13.83 20.85 -16.48
CA ALA A 375 -13.70 21.56 -17.75
C ALA A 375 -14.42 20.83 -18.90
N GLY A 376 -14.66 19.53 -18.76
CA GLY A 376 -15.36 18.71 -19.76
C GLY A 376 -14.42 17.89 -20.62
N GLU A 377 -13.16 17.77 -20.21
CA GLU A 377 -12.15 16.98 -20.91
C GLU A 377 -12.54 15.49 -20.93
N ASN A 378 -12.06 14.78 -21.95
CA ASN A 378 -12.38 13.36 -22.14
C ASN A 378 -11.78 12.52 -21.00
N PRO A 379 -12.61 11.78 -20.22
CA PRO A 379 -12.11 10.98 -19.11
C PRO A 379 -11.06 9.92 -19.48
N VAL A 380 -11.05 9.43 -20.72
CA VAL A 380 -10.05 8.47 -21.21
C VAL A 380 -8.69 9.16 -21.33
N GLU A 381 -8.68 10.37 -21.91
CA GLU A 381 -7.45 11.15 -22.08
C GLU A 381 -6.93 11.68 -20.75
N VAL A 382 -7.82 12.16 -19.86
CA VAL A 382 -7.47 12.55 -18.50
C VAL A 382 -6.84 11.37 -17.75
N SER A 383 -7.45 10.17 -17.84
CA SER A 383 -6.93 8.96 -17.22
C SER A 383 -5.54 8.59 -17.75
N ALA A 384 -5.36 8.66 -19.07
CA ALA A 384 -4.08 8.37 -19.72
C ALA A 384 -3.00 9.38 -19.33
N ASN A 385 -3.30 10.68 -19.37
CA ASN A 385 -2.35 11.75 -19.04
C ASN A 385 -1.83 11.65 -17.61
N VAL A 386 -2.72 11.41 -16.64
CA VAL A 386 -2.29 11.19 -15.26
C VAL A 386 -1.84 9.75 -14.99
N ARG A 387 -1.95 8.83 -15.95
CA ARG A 387 -1.53 7.43 -15.85
C ARG A 387 -2.25 6.67 -14.72
N HIS A 388 -3.57 6.71 -14.74
CA HIS A 388 -4.38 5.77 -13.98
C HIS A 388 -4.41 4.43 -14.70
N HIS A 389 -4.51 3.33 -13.94
CA HIS A 389 -4.53 1.97 -14.52
C HIS A 389 -5.75 1.72 -15.44
N SER A 390 -6.79 2.52 -15.31
CA SER A 390 -7.96 2.46 -16.21
C SER A 390 -8.81 3.74 -16.12
N PRO A 391 -9.50 4.12 -17.22
CA PRO A 391 -10.51 5.19 -17.19
C PRO A 391 -11.64 4.90 -16.20
N GLY A 392 -12.02 3.62 -16.03
CA GLY A 392 -13.03 3.21 -15.04
C GLY A 392 -12.66 3.58 -13.62
N TYR A 393 -11.39 3.49 -13.25
CA TYR A 393 -10.90 3.98 -11.96
C TYR A 393 -11.07 5.49 -11.81
N THR A 394 -10.72 6.26 -12.85
CA THR A 394 -10.89 7.71 -12.86
C THR A 394 -12.35 8.08 -12.66
N MET A 395 -13.26 7.46 -13.42
CA MET A 395 -14.69 7.73 -13.29
C MET A 395 -15.27 7.29 -11.95
N ALA A 396 -14.86 6.14 -11.42
CA ALA A 396 -15.31 5.67 -10.10
C ALA A 396 -14.86 6.58 -8.95
N ARG A 397 -13.70 7.25 -9.11
CA ARG A 397 -13.09 8.07 -8.07
C ARG A 397 -13.48 9.55 -8.15
N TYR A 398 -13.65 10.09 -9.37
CA TYR A 398 -13.85 11.52 -9.64
C TYR A 398 -15.16 11.82 -10.38
N GLY A 399 -15.83 10.81 -10.93
CA GLY A 399 -17.02 10.94 -11.75
C GLY A 399 -18.30 11.21 -10.97
N HIS A 400 -18.28 12.09 -9.97
CA HIS A 400 -19.50 12.48 -9.25
C HIS A 400 -20.40 13.35 -10.15
N SER A 401 -21.71 13.07 -10.15
CA SER A 401 -22.63 13.86 -10.94
C SER A 401 -22.67 15.29 -10.41
N ARG A 402 -22.45 16.27 -11.29
CA ARG A 402 -22.51 17.69 -10.95
C ARG A 402 -23.95 18.10 -10.65
N LYS A 403 -24.16 19.01 -9.69
CA LYS A 403 -25.50 19.56 -9.34
C LYS A 403 -26.34 20.02 -10.55
N ASN A 404 -25.68 20.45 -11.65
CA ASN A 404 -26.33 20.88 -12.87
C ASN A 404 -25.99 20.02 -14.10
N GLY A 405 -25.32 18.91 -13.94
CA GLY A 405 -24.85 18.06 -15.05
C GLY A 405 -25.99 17.56 -15.93
N ALA A 406 -27.06 17.07 -15.33
CA ALA A 406 -28.24 16.60 -16.05
C ALA A 406 -28.93 17.71 -16.88
N ARG A 407 -29.00 18.95 -16.35
CA ARG A 407 -29.55 20.09 -17.08
C ARG A 407 -28.67 20.50 -18.26
N LYS A 408 -27.37 20.59 -18.06
CA LYS A 408 -26.40 20.86 -19.14
C LYS A 408 -26.44 19.79 -20.22
N LEU A 409 -26.56 18.53 -19.83
CA LEU A 409 -26.67 17.41 -20.77
C LEU A 409 -27.96 17.48 -21.59
N ALA A 410 -29.09 17.77 -20.94
CA ALA A 410 -30.38 17.97 -21.62
C ALA A 410 -30.33 19.14 -22.60
N ALA A 411 -29.80 20.29 -22.19
CA ALA A 411 -29.64 21.45 -23.05
C ALA A 411 -28.71 21.19 -24.24
N SER A 412 -27.57 20.54 -24.00
CA SER A 412 -26.65 20.12 -25.06
C SER A 412 -27.29 19.14 -26.03
N GLY A 413 -28.10 18.20 -25.55
CA GLY A 413 -28.88 17.27 -26.37
C GLY A 413 -29.89 17.99 -27.26
N ALA A 414 -30.66 18.89 -26.67
CA ALA A 414 -31.65 19.70 -27.39
C ALA A 414 -30.98 20.55 -28.48
N ASN A 415 -29.84 21.19 -28.17
CA ASN A 415 -29.10 21.98 -29.16
C ASN A 415 -28.56 21.14 -30.32
N ARG A 416 -28.00 19.96 -30.06
CA ARG A 416 -27.52 19.05 -31.14
C ARG A 416 -28.64 18.55 -32.05
N LEU A 417 -29.84 18.41 -31.51
CA LEU A 417 -31.01 17.98 -32.25
C LEU A 417 -31.76 19.16 -32.91
N GLY A 418 -31.31 20.39 -32.73
CA GLY A 418 -31.95 21.58 -33.27
C GLY A 418 -33.36 21.82 -32.73
N LEU A 419 -33.69 21.31 -31.54
CA LEU A 419 -35.06 21.40 -31.00
C LEU A 419 -35.52 22.83 -30.73
N SER A 420 -34.61 23.76 -30.46
CA SER A 420 -34.91 25.19 -30.26
C SER A 420 -35.41 25.89 -31.52
N SER A 421 -35.25 25.28 -32.69
CA SER A 421 -35.74 25.83 -33.99
C SER A 421 -37.06 25.21 -34.44
N LEU A 422 -37.64 24.30 -33.63
CA LEU A 422 -38.89 23.61 -34.00
C LEU A 422 -40.15 24.28 -33.44
N VAL A 423 -40.03 25.30 -32.58
CA VAL A 423 -41.16 26.01 -31.94
C VAL A 423 -41.01 27.50 -32.10
#